data_e72733feb317d4313bd17efa9da7dd17
#
_entry.id   e72733feb317d4313bd17efa9da7dd17
#
_cell.length_a   1.000
_cell.length_b   1.000
_cell.length_c   1.000
_cell.angle_alpha   90.00
_cell.angle_beta   90.00
_cell.angle_gamma   90.00
#
_symmetry.space_group_name_H-M   'P 1'
#
loop_
_entity.id
_entity.type
_entity.pdbx_description
1 polymer ?
#
loop_
_entity_poly.entity_id
_entity_poly.type
_entity_poly.pdbx_seq_one_letter_code
_entity_poly.pdbx_strand_id
1 'polypeptide(L)'
;MKKRVGIIGGGASGLVAAIGAARNGAEVTVIEHMDRVGKKILSTGNGRCNLTNYKMEEDCYRCGRKDFPMQVIRKVNVNETLEFFMELGI
;
A
#
# COMPACT_ATOMS: atom_id res chain seq x y z
N MET A 1 4.72 22.56 13.51
CA MET A 1 3.26 22.31 13.52
C MET A 1 2.95 20.95 12.96
N LYS A 2 2.15 20.19 13.66
CA LYS A 2 1.77 18.84 13.23
C LYS A 2 0.71 18.91 12.13
N LYS A 3 0.96 18.27 10.99
CA LYS A 3 -0.02 18.20 9.89
C LYS A 3 -1.09 17.16 10.21
N ARG A 4 -2.30 17.43 9.79
CA ARG A 4 -3.40 16.48 9.85
C ARG A 4 -3.66 15.91 8.45
N VAL A 5 -3.73 14.59 8.37
CA VAL A 5 -3.94 13.89 7.10
C VAL A 5 -5.19 13.01 7.24
N GLY A 6 -6.15 13.22 6.36
CA GLY A 6 -7.33 12.38 6.25
C GLY A 6 -7.15 11.40 5.10
N ILE A 7 -7.43 10.13 5.33
CA ILE A 7 -7.33 9.09 4.31
C ILE A 7 -8.70 8.48 4.10
N ILE A 8 -9.17 8.53 2.87
CA ILE A 8 -10.45 7.96 2.49
C ILE A 8 -10.21 6.51 2.05
N GLY A 9 -10.77 5.58 2.80
CA GLY A 9 -10.65 4.16 2.52
C GLY A 9 -9.56 3.48 3.35
N GLY A 10 -9.96 2.48 4.13
CA GLY A 10 -9.07 1.68 4.99
C GLY A 10 -8.68 0.35 4.37
N GLY A 11 -8.51 0.29 3.06
CA GLY A 11 -7.95 -0.87 2.37
C GLY A 11 -6.43 -0.89 2.44
N ALA A 12 -5.80 -1.75 1.64
CA ALA A 12 -4.34 -1.92 1.68
C ALA A 12 -3.60 -0.62 1.42
N SER A 13 -3.94 0.10 0.34
CA SER A 13 -3.27 1.35 -0.02
C SER A 13 -3.49 2.44 1.02
N GLY A 14 -4.71 2.56 1.52
CA GLY A 14 -5.05 3.56 2.55
C GLY A 14 -4.30 3.31 3.86
N LEU A 15 -4.21 2.07 4.29
CA LEU A 15 -3.49 1.72 5.52
C LEU A 15 -1.98 1.97 5.37
N VAL A 16 -1.39 1.64 4.22
CA VAL A 16 0.04 1.92 3.97
C VAL A 16 0.29 3.43 3.94
N ALA A 17 -0.59 4.19 3.30
CA ALA A 17 -0.50 5.65 3.29
C ALA A 17 -0.60 6.22 4.71
N ALA A 18 -1.49 5.68 5.53
CA ALA A 18 -1.64 6.09 6.93
C ALA A 18 -0.36 5.86 7.73
N ILE A 19 0.26 4.70 7.56
CA ILE A 19 1.52 4.37 8.23
C ILE A 19 2.62 5.33 7.79
N GLY A 20 2.75 5.57 6.48
CA GLY A 20 3.75 6.49 5.95
C GLY A 20 3.57 7.91 6.48
N ALA A 21 2.36 8.41 6.49
CA ALA A 21 2.07 9.74 7.02
C ALA A 21 2.37 9.83 8.53
N ALA A 22 1.97 8.83 9.30
CA ALA A 22 2.22 8.79 10.74
C ALA A 22 3.71 8.73 11.06
N ARG A 23 4.49 7.95 10.30
CA ARG A 23 5.95 7.87 10.45
C ARG A 23 6.64 9.20 10.18
N ASN A 24 6.00 10.06 9.38
CA ASN A 24 6.52 11.40 9.10
C ASN A 24 5.93 12.46 10.03
N GLY A 25 5.33 12.05 11.13
CA GLY A 25 4.88 12.93 12.20
C GLY A 25 3.50 13.52 12.01
N ALA A 26 2.72 13.08 11.04
CA ALA A 26 1.36 13.57 10.85
C ALA A 26 0.38 12.93 11.83
N GLU A 27 -0.68 13.67 12.13
CA GLU A 27 -1.85 13.12 12.80
C GLU A 27 -2.80 12.57 11.74
N VAL A 28 -3.04 11.25 11.76
CA VAL A 28 -3.74 10.57 10.67
C VAL A 28 -5.12 10.09 11.13
N THR A 29 -6.12 10.32 10.28
CA THR A 29 -7.47 9.77 10.45
C THR A 29 -7.82 8.99 9.20
N VAL A 30 -8.23 7.74 9.35
CA VAL A 30 -8.70 6.90 8.25
C VAL A 30 -10.23 6.86 8.29
N ILE A 31 -10.85 7.18 7.16
CA ILE A 31 -12.31 7.19 7.03
C ILE A 31 -12.72 5.99 6.18
N GLU A 32 -13.44 5.06 6.78
CA GLU A 32 -13.83 3.80 6.15
C GLU A 32 -15.34 3.62 6.23
N HIS A 33 -15.99 3.33 5.09
CA HIS A 33 -17.45 3.12 5.04
C HIS A 33 -17.89 1.74 5.50
N MET A 34 -16.98 0.77 5.51
CA MET A 34 -17.27 -0.58 6.02
C MET A 34 -17.19 -0.59 7.55
N ASP A 35 -17.61 -1.68 8.15
CA ASP A 35 -17.63 -1.82 9.62
C ASP A 35 -16.24 -1.90 10.25
N ARG A 36 -15.19 -2.16 9.46
CA ARG A 36 -13.81 -2.20 9.92
C ARG A 36 -12.82 -1.96 8.80
N VAL A 37 -11.63 -1.46 9.15
CA VAL A 37 -10.55 -1.29 8.19
C VAL A 37 -9.95 -2.66 7.81
N GLY A 38 -9.35 -2.74 6.62
CA GLY A 38 -8.66 -3.95 6.19
C GLY A 38 -9.58 -5.12 5.85
N LYS A 39 -10.88 -4.92 5.78
CA LYS A 39 -11.85 -5.99 5.56
C LYS A 39 -11.56 -6.78 4.29
N LYS A 40 -11.26 -6.08 3.20
CA LYS A 40 -10.97 -6.73 1.91
C LYS A 40 -9.67 -7.52 1.96
N ILE A 41 -8.67 -7.03 2.67
CA ILE A 41 -7.40 -7.74 2.85
C ILE A 41 -7.64 -9.09 3.52
N LEU A 42 -8.47 -9.10 4.55
CA LEU A 42 -8.78 -10.31 5.31
C LEU A 42 -9.56 -11.34 4.47
N SER A 43 -10.25 -10.90 3.43
CA SER A 43 -11.09 -11.77 2.60
C SER A 43 -10.42 -12.28 1.32
N THR A 44 -9.18 -11.85 1.03
CA THR A 44 -8.49 -12.24 -0.20
C THR A 44 -7.51 -13.40 0.01
N GLY A 45 -7.18 -14.09 -1.09
CA GLY A 45 -6.13 -15.09 -1.11
C GLY A 45 -6.33 -16.31 -0.23
N ASN A 46 -7.57 -16.74 -0.02
CA ASN A 46 -7.88 -17.89 0.85
C ASN A 46 -7.21 -17.78 2.23
N GLY A 47 -7.27 -16.59 2.82
CA GLY A 47 -6.61 -16.30 4.07
C GLY A 47 -5.15 -15.86 3.92
N ARG A 48 -4.67 -15.73 2.70
CA ARG A 48 -3.31 -15.24 2.40
C ARG A 48 -3.41 -13.98 1.56
N CYS A 49 -2.71 -12.94 1.95
CA CYS A 49 -2.64 -11.71 1.18
C CYS A 49 -1.47 -11.76 0.19
N ASN A 50 -1.74 -11.52 -1.08
CA ASN A 50 -0.68 -11.41 -2.09
C ASN A 50 -0.10 -9.99 -2.04
N LEU A 51 1.08 -9.85 -1.43
CA LEU A 51 1.73 -8.55 -1.24
C LEU A 51 2.38 -8.04 -2.50
N THR A 52 3.19 -8.88 -3.14
CA THR A 52 4.01 -8.48 -4.27
C THR A 52 4.48 -9.70 -5.05
N ASN A 53 5.27 -9.47 -6.08
CA ASN A 53 5.84 -10.52 -6.90
C ASN A 53 7.26 -10.12 -7.28
N TYR A 54 8.19 -11.07 -7.28
CA TYR A 54 9.56 -10.80 -7.71
C TYR A 54 9.65 -10.47 -9.21
N LYS A 55 8.70 -10.95 -10.00
CA LYS A 55 8.65 -10.63 -11.42
C LYS A 55 7.89 -9.31 -11.62
N MET A 56 8.63 -8.22 -11.66
CA MET A 56 8.11 -6.87 -11.86
C MET A 56 8.70 -6.31 -13.15
N GLU A 57 8.11 -6.68 -14.28
CA GLU A 57 8.56 -6.26 -15.61
C GLU A 57 7.46 -5.49 -16.32
N GLU A 58 7.85 -4.68 -17.30
CA GLU A 58 6.91 -3.87 -18.09
C GLU A 58 5.84 -4.74 -18.75
N ASP A 59 6.20 -5.94 -19.22
CA ASP A 59 5.28 -6.86 -19.87
C ASP A 59 4.21 -7.43 -18.95
N CYS A 60 4.40 -7.32 -17.65
CA CYS A 60 3.42 -7.78 -16.66
C CYS A 60 2.23 -6.85 -16.54
N TYR A 61 2.29 -5.67 -17.13
CA TYR A 61 1.28 -4.62 -16.97
C TYR A 61 0.72 -4.20 -18.32
N ARG A 62 -0.55 -3.82 -18.32
CA ARG A 62 -1.24 -3.32 -19.51
C ARG A 62 -1.58 -1.86 -19.27
N CYS A 63 -1.01 -0.96 -20.06
CA CYS A 63 -1.22 0.46 -19.93
C CYS A 63 -1.00 1.14 -21.28
N GLY A 64 -1.75 2.22 -21.54
CA GLY A 64 -1.56 3.04 -22.73
C GLY A 64 -0.16 3.67 -22.80
N ARG A 65 0.44 3.96 -21.65
CA ARG A 65 1.86 4.32 -21.52
C ARG A 65 2.61 3.14 -20.95
N LYS A 66 3.38 2.45 -21.78
CA LYS A 66 4.06 1.21 -21.39
C LYS A 66 5.02 1.36 -20.22
N ASP A 67 5.67 2.52 -20.11
CA ASP A 67 6.66 2.78 -19.06
C ASP A 67 6.03 3.25 -17.74
N PHE A 68 4.76 3.63 -17.74
CA PHE A 68 4.12 4.23 -16.56
C PHE A 68 4.10 3.29 -15.34
N PRO A 69 3.70 2.01 -15.47
CA PRO A 69 3.71 1.13 -14.29
C PRO A 69 5.08 1.01 -13.65
N MET A 70 6.13 0.90 -14.45
CA MET A 70 7.50 0.77 -13.94
C MET A 70 8.00 2.05 -13.31
N GLN A 71 7.56 3.22 -13.79
CA GLN A 71 7.89 4.50 -13.15
C GLN A 71 7.36 4.56 -11.72
N VAL A 72 6.15 4.04 -11.49
CA VAL A 72 5.56 3.98 -10.16
C VAL A 72 6.28 2.95 -9.29
N ILE A 73 6.51 1.76 -9.82
CA ILE A 73 7.14 0.65 -9.09
C ILE A 73 8.57 0.98 -8.66
N ARG A 74 9.32 1.71 -9.49
CA ARG A 74 10.70 2.10 -9.16
C ARG A 74 10.80 3.03 -7.97
N LYS A 75 9.74 3.73 -7.62
CA LYS A 75 9.74 4.62 -6.44
C LYS A 75 9.78 3.82 -5.14
N VAL A 76 9.12 2.67 -5.12
CA VAL A 76 9.21 1.69 -4.03
C VAL A 76 9.24 0.31 -4.69
N ASN A 77 10.42 -0.25 -4.84
CA ASN A 77 10.60 -1.53 -5.53
C ASN A 77 10.22 -2.74 -4.64
N VAL A 78 10.35 -3.94 -5.18
CA VAL A 78 10.00 -5.18 -4.47
C VAL A 78 10.77 -5.31 -3.16
N ASN A 79 12.07 -5.06 -3.18
CA ASN A 79 12.90 -5.19 -1.98
C ASN A 79 12.51 -4.18 -0.91
N GLU A 80 12.25 -2.93 -1.31
CA GLU A 80 11.79 -1.88 -0.40
C GLU A 80 10.42 -2.22 0.19
N THR A 81 9.54 -2.81 -0.61
CA THR A 81 8.21 -3.27 -0.15
C THR A 81 8.38 -4.36 0.91
N LEU A 82 9.25 -5.34 0.67
CA LEU A 82 9.50 -6.42 1.62
C LEU A 82 10.11 -5.89 2.92
N GLU A 83 11.06 -4.95 2.84
CA GLU A 83 11.65 -4.31 4.01
C GLU A 83 10.60 -3.58 4.84
N PHE A 84 9.69 -2.86 4.18
CA PHE A 84 8.60 -2.16 4.85
C PHE A 84 7.76 -3.12 5.68
N PHE A 85 7.35 -4.25 5.10
CA PHE A 85 6.52 -5.22 5.82
C PHE A 85 7.30 -5.96 6.90
N MET A 86 8.59 -6.21 6.71
CA MET A 86 9.45 -6.78 7.76
C MET A 86 9.54 -5.86 8.97
N GLU A 87 9.64 -4.56 8.76
CA GLU A 87 9.63 -3.58 9.85
C GLU A 87 8.33 -3.60 10.64
N LEU A 88 7.22 -3.97 9.99
CA LEU A 88 5.91 -4.12 10.65
C LEU A 88 5.78 -5.46 11.40
N GLY A 89 6.76 -6.34 11.29
CA GLY A 89 6.71 -7.64 11.95
C GLY A 89 6.02 -8.74 11.14
N ILE A 90 5.91 -8.53 9.85
CA ILE A 90 5.24 -9.49 8.96
C ILE A 90 6.26 -10.34 8.20
#